data_27df0f813fe0bd01a13895382a813479
#
_entry.id   27df0f813fe0bd01a13895382a813479
#
_cell.length_a   1.000
_cell.length_b   1.000
_cell.length_c   1.000
_cell.angle_alpha   90.00
_cell.angle_beta   90.00
_cell.angle_gamma   90.00
#
_symmetry.space_group_name_H-M   'P 1'
#
loop_
_entity.id
_entity.type
_entity.pdbx_description
1 polymer ?
#
loop_
_entity_poly.entity_id
_entity_poly.type
_entity_poly.pdbx_seq_one_letter_code
_entity_poly.pdbx_strand_id
1 'polypeptide(L)'
;PYVDSTRLGVHGWSFGGFMTTNLMTTYPDVFKVGVAGGPVVDWKWYEAMYGERYMDTPQSNPEGYAESSLMPKAKNLKGKLQIITGMNDPVVVPQHCLSFLKACIEAGTQPDFFVYPGEPHNMRGHQSVHLHERITQYFEDYLK
;
A
#
# COMPACT_ATOMS: atom_id res chain seq x y z
N PRO A 1 26.77 -10.38 -5.49
CA PRO A 1 27.79 -9.33 -5.33
C PRO A 1 27.34 -7.97 -5.89
N TYR A 2 26.17 -7.89 -6.57
CA TYR A 2 25.66 -6.63 -7.17
C TYR A 2 24.52 -6.00 -6.38
N VAL A 3 23.96 -6.73 -5.42
CA VAL A 3 22.82 -6.26 -4.63
C VAL A 3 23.30 -5.84 -3.25
N ASP A 4 22.98 -4.62 -2.88
CA ASP A 4 23.17 -4.15 -1.51
C ASP A 4 21.95 -4.52 -0.67
N SER A 5 22.04 -5.60 0.08
CA SER A 5 20.95 -6.11 0.91
C SER A 5 20.57 -5.19 2.08
N THR A 6 21.39 -4.17 2.35
CA THR A 6 21.09 -3.18 3.39
C THR A 6 20.19 -2.04 2.90
N ARG A 7 19.99 -1.95 1.58
CA ARG A 7 19.22 -0.87 0.93
C ARG A 7 18.21 -1.45 -0.06
N LEU A 8 17.27 -2.24 0.43
CA LEU A 8 16.20 -2.80 -0.39
C LEU A 8 14.95 -1.93 -0.30
N GLY A 9 14.48 -1.50 -1.47
CA GLY A 9 13.22 -0.79 -1.62
C GLY A 9 12.19 -1.63 -2.36
N VAL A 10 10.92 -1.32 -2.19
CA VAL A 10 9.82 -2.01 -2.85
C VAL A 10 8.76 -1.01 -3.30
N HIS A 11 8.23 -1.23 -4.50
CA HIS A 11 7.17 -0.40 -5.08
C HIS A 11 6.16 -1.27 -5.80
N GLY A 12 4.91 -0.88 -5.72
CA GLY A 12 3.84 -1.51 -6.46
C GLY A 12 2.57 -0.67 -6.47
N TRP A 13 1.69 -0.98 -7.41
CA TRP A 13 0.41 -0.29 -7.60
C TRP A 13 -0.75 -1.28 -7.52
N SER A 14 -1.87 -0.90 -6.92
CA SER A 14 -3.06 -1.73 -6.76
C SER A 14 -2.78 -3.00 -5.94
N PHE A 15 -2.88 -4.20 -6.52
CA PHE A 15 -2.41 -5.43 -5.88
C PHE A 15 -0.93 -5.32 -5.50
N GLY A 16 -0.11 -4.72 -6.37
CA GLY A 16 1.28 -4.41 -6.07
C GLY A 16 1.44 -3.48 -4.87
N GLY A 17 0.53 -2.55 -4.66
CA GLY A 17 0.46 -1.70 -3.48
C GLY A 17 0.14 -2.50 -2.21
N PHE A 18 -0.79 -3.44 -2.30
CA PHE A 18 -1.06 -4.42 -1.24
C PHE A 18 0.22 -5.21 -0.90
N MET A 19 0.89 -5.76 -1.90
CA MET A 19 2.13 -6.51 -1.69
C MET A 19 3.24 -5.66 -1.10
N THR A 20 3.40 -4.42 -1.56
CA THR A 20 4.39 -3.48 -1.01
C THR A 20 4.15 -3.25 0.48
N THR A 21 2.93 -2.93 0.85
CA THR A 21 2.55 -2.71 2.25
C THR A 21 2.71 -3.98 3.09
N ASN A 22 2.32 -5.11 2.53
CA ASN A 22 2.47 -6.41 3.20
C ASN A 22 3.95 -6.76 3.45
N LEU A 23 4.80 -6.59 2.46
CA LEU A 23 6.25 -6.84 2.59
C LEU A 23 6.89 -5.90 3.62
N MET A 24 6.56 -4.62 3.59
CA MET A 24 7.08 -3.62 4.53
C MET A 24 6.66 -3.90 5.99
N THR A 25 5.51 -4.50 6.20
CA THR A 25 4.98 -4.78 7.53
C THR A 25 5.23 -6.21 8.01
N THR A 26 5.45 -7.15 7.08
CA THR A 26 5.81 -8.54 7.41
C THR A 26 7.31 -8.71 7.59
N TYR A 27 8.11 -8.00 6.78
CA TYR A 27 9.57 -8.07 6.80
C TYR A 27 10.18 -6.66 7.03
N PRO A 28 9.87 -6.02 8.16
CA PRO A 28 10.26 -4.62 8.39
C PRO A 28 11.78 -4.41 8.50
N ASP A 29 12.54 -5.47 8.76
CA ASP A 29 14.00 -5.38 8.84
C ASP A 29 14.69 -5.60 7.48
N VAL A 30 13.95 -6.07 6.47
CA VAL A 30 14.46 -6.34 5.13
C VAL A 30 14.27 -5.15 4.20
N PHE A 31 13.03 -4.65 4.10
CA PHE A 31 12.70 -3.53 3.21
C PHE A 31 12.78 -2.21 3.97
N LYS A 32 13.62 -1.32 3.47
CA LYS A 32 13.89 -0.03 4.13
C LYS A 32 12.96 1.09 3.68
N VAL A 33 12.58 1.08 2.39
CA VAL A 33 11.73 2.10 1.78
C VAL A 33 10.71 1.44 0.88
N GLY A 34 9.47 1.90 0.95
CA GLY A 34 8.40 1.43 0.07
C GLY A 34 7.50 2.56 -0.41
N VAL A 35 6.97 2.40 -1.61
CA VAL A 35 5.91 3.27 -2.15
C VAL A 35 4.76 2.38 -2.62
N ALA A 36 3.64 2.48 -1.93
CA ALA A 36 2.43 1.72 -2.22
C ALA A 36 1.39 2.63 -2.85
N GLY A 37 1.10 2.40 -4.12
CA GLY A 37 0.11 3.15 -4.87
C GLY A 37 -1.23 2.43 -4.96
N GLY A 38 -2.32 3.13 -4.68
CA GLY A 38 -3.67 2.58 -4.71
C GLY A 38 -3.78 1.23 -3.99
N PRO A 39 -3.22 1.05 -2.79
CA PRO A 39 -3.12 -0.27 -2.18
C PRO A 39 -4.47 -0.79 -1.70
N VAL A 40 -4.78 -2.04 -2.04
CA VAL A 40 -5.78 -2.79 -1.30
C VAL A 40 -5.22 -3.06 0.09
N VAL A 41 -5.99 -2.82 1.12
CA VAL A 41 -5.59 -3.04 2.52
C VAL A 41 -6.43 -4.13 3.18
N ASP A 42 -7.70 -4.16 2.87
CA ASP A 42 -8.62 -5.17 3.34
C ASP A 42 -9.49 -5.66 2.19
N TRP A 43 -9.40 -6.93 1.86
CA TRP A 43 -10.07 -7.50 0.70
C TRP A 43 -11.60 -7.51 0.81
N LYS A 44 -12.16 -7.40 2.01
CA LYS A 44 -13.60 -7.29 2.21
C LYS A 44 -14.20 -5.99 1.63
N TRP A 45 -13.36 -4.97 1.39
CA TRP A 45 -13.76 -3.70 0.80
C TRP A 45 -13.53 -3.64 -0.71
N TYR A 46 -12.95 -4.68 -1.27
CA TYR A 46 -12.71 -4.78 -2.70
C TYR A 46 -13.91 -5.43 -3.39
N GLU A 47 -13.99 -5.30 -4.73
CA GLU A 47 -15.15 -5.87 -5.45
C GLU A 47 -15.26 -7.39 -5.25
N ALA A 48 -16.49 -7.86 -5.02
CA ALA A 48 -16.78 -9.25 -4.71
C ALA A 48 -16.35 -10.21 -5.83
N MET A 49 -16.57 -9.83 -7.09
CA MET A 49 -16.23 -10.68 -8.25
C MET A 49 -14.74 -11.04 -8.30
N TYR A 50 -13.87 -10.16 -7.81
CA TYR A 50 -12.44 -10.45 -7.72
C TYR A 50 -12.10 -11.22 -6.46
N GLY A 51 -12.49 -10.71 -5.30
CA GLY A 51 -12.16 -11.32 -4.01
C GLY A 51 -12.73 -12.71 -3.83
N GLU A 52 -14.01 -12.88 -4.12
CA GLU A 52 -14.72 -14.14 -3.93
C GLU A 52 -14.26 -15.25 -4.91
N ARG A 53 -13.73 -14.87 -6.06
CA ARG A 53 -13.15 -15.84 -7.00
C ARG A 53 -11.98 -16.61 -6.42
N TYR A 54 -11.21 -16.00 -5.53
CA TYR A 54 -9.99 -16.59 -4.99
C TYR A 54 -10.11 -16.98 -3.52
N MET A 55 -11.05 -16.39 -2.80
CA MET A 55 -11.13 -16.48 -1.34
C MET A 55 -12.52 -16.88 -0.83
N ASP A 56 -13.46 -17.18 -1.71
CA ASP A 56 -14.88 -17.32 -1.36
C ASP A 56 -15.45 -16.05 -0.71
N THR A 57 -16.63 -16.11 -0.11
CA THR A 57 -17.23 -14.95 0.53
C THR A 57 -16.60 -14.67 1.90
N PRO A 58 -16.66 -13.43 2.41
CA PRO A 58 -16.21 -13.13 3.77
C PRO A 58 -16.93 -13.95 4.84
N GLN A 59 -18.17 -14.35 4.58
CA GLN A 59 -18.96 -15.17 5.50
C GLN A 59 -18.52 -16.63 5.50
N SER A 60 -18.11 -17.18 4.35
CA SER A 60 -17.67 -18.56 4.21
C SER A 60 -16.20 -18.76 4.57
N ASN A 61 -15.38 -17.72 4.44
CA ASN A 61 -13.93 -17.76 4.73
C ASN A 61 -13.48 -16.54 5.57
N PRO A 62 -14.04 -16.36 6.76
CA PRO A 62 -13.68 -15.21 7.59
C PRO A 62 -12.20 -15.19 8.00
N GLU A 63 -11.60 -16.36 8.18
CA GLU A 63 -10.18 -16.48 8.55
C GLU A 63 -9.26 -15.98 7.43
N GLY A 64 -9.49 -16.38 6.19
CA GLY A 64 -8.69 -15.94 5.05
C GLY A 64 -8.76 -14.43 4.85
N TYR A 65 -9.93 -13.83 5.01
CA TYR A 65 -10.08 -12.38 4.95
C TYR A 65 -9.37 -11.68 6.11
N ALA A 66 -9.46 -12.23 7.31
CA ALA A 66 -8.76 -11.67 8.47
C ALA A 66 -7.23 -11.78 8.34
N GLU A 67 -6.72 -12.93 7.91
CA GLU A 67 -5.29 -13.17 7.73
C GLU A 67 -4.68 -12.29 6.64
N SER A 68 -5.43 -12.03 5.56
CA SER A 68 -4.97 -11.19 4.46
C SER A 68 -5.12 -9.69 4.72
N SER A 69 -5.85 -9.28 5.76
CA SER A 69 -5.97 -7.87 6.11
C SER A 69 -4.64 -7.31 6.61
N LEU A 70 -4.28 -6.12 6.10
CA LEU A 70 -3.07 -5.41 6.52
C LEU A 70 -3.28 -4.55 7.76
N MET A 71 -4.51 -4.37 8.19
CA MET A 71 -4.86 -3.52 9.33
C MET A 71 -4.09 -3.89 10.62
N PRO A 72 -4.06 -5.19 11.02
CA PRO A 72 -3.33 -5.59 12.23
C PRO A 72 -1.81 -5.44 12.12
N LYS A 73 -1.29 -5.33 10.90
CA LYS A 73 0.15 -5.23 10.62
C LYS A 73 0.70 -3.80 10.70
N ALA A 74 -0.17 -2.80 10.80
CA ALA A 74 0.22 -1.39 10.87
C ALA A 74 1.25 -1.11 11.96
N LYS A 75 1.17 -1.81 13.09
CA LYS A 75 2.12 -1.71 14.22
C LYS A 75 3.54 -2.17 13.90
N ASN A 76 3.71 -2.97 12.85
CA ASN A 76 4.99 -3.58 12.50
C ASN A 76 5.83 -2.71 11.56
N LEU A 77 5.30 -1.61 11.07
CA LEU A 77 6.01 -0.73 10.15
C LEU A 77 7.22 -0.08 10.83
N LYS A 78 8.41 -0.31 10.29
CA LYS A 78 9.66 0.31 10.75
C LYS A 78 10.30 1.20 9.69
N GLY A 79 10.25 0.80 8.43
CA GLY A 79 10.85 1.53 7.32
C GLY A 79 10.03 2.75 6.91
N LYS A 80 10.52 3.44 5.88
CA LYS A 80 9.83 4.58 5.27
C LYS A 80 8.84 4.07 4.23
N LEU A 81 7.57 4.26 4.49
CA LEU A 81 6.48 3.89 3.57
C LEU A 81 5.70 5.13 3.16
N GLN A 82 5.60 5.37 1.86
CA GLN A 82 4.67 6.34 1.30
C GLN A 82 3.48 5.63 0.67
N ILE A 83 2.29 6.04 1.06
CA ILE A 83 1.03 5.55 0.52
C ILE A 83 0.45 6.63 -0.39
N ILE A 84 0.08 6.27 -1.61
CA ILE A 84 -0.45 7.19 -2.61
C ILE A 84 -1.83 6.71 -3.06
N THR A 85 -2.79 7.62 -3.15
CA THR A 85 -4.12 7.31 -3.69
C THR A 85 -4.65 8.44 -4.57
N GLY A 86 -5.46 8.08 -5.58
CA GLY A 86 -6.33 9.01 -6.26
C GLY A 86 -7.62 9.20 -5.47
N MET A 87 -8.02 10.43 -5.21
CA MET A 87 -9.19 10.68 -4.35
C MET A 87 -10.52 10.21 -4.97
N ASN A 88 -10.57 10.10 -6.30
CA ASN A 88 -11.73 9.59 -7.04
C ASN A 88 -11.52 8.16 -7.57
N ASP A 89 -10.69 7.37 -6.89
CA ASP A 89 -10.47 5.96 -7.25
C ASP A 89 -11.72 5.13 -6.97
N PRO A 90 -12.40 4.60 -8.02
CA PRO A 90 -13.59 3.77 -7.83
C PRO A 90 -13.27 2.28 -7.67
N VAL A 91 -12.02 1.88 -7.91
CA VAL A 91 -11.58 0.47 -7.92
C VAL A 91 -11.03 0.08 -6.57
N VAL A 92 -10.00 0.80 -6.12
CA VAL A 92 -9.48 0.69 -4.75
C VAL A 92 -9.83 1.98 -4.04
N VAL A 93 -10.98 1.99 -3.39
CA VAL A 93 -11.52 3.20 -2.79
C VAL A 93 -10.58 3.79 -1.74
N PRO A 94 -10.51 5.14 -1.61
CA PRO A 94 -9.59 5.81 -0.67
C PRO A 94 -9.72 5.36 0.78
N GLN A 95 -10.84 4.76 1.14
CA GLN A 95 -11.07 4.19 2.47
C GLN A 95 -9.97 3.20 2.88
N HIS A 96 -9.41 2.44 1.95
CA HIS A 96 -8.29 1.52 2.22
C HIS A 96 -7.10 2.27 2.85
N CYS A 97 -6.68 3.34 2.19
CA CYS A 97 -5.55 4.15 2.67
C CYS A 97 -5.86 4.85 3.98
N LEU A 98 -7.04 5.48 4.08
CA LEU A 98 -7.43 6.23 5.27
C LEU A 98 -7.57 5.32 6.49
N SER A 99 -8.13 4.12 6.32
CA SER A 99 -8.26 3.14 7.40
C SER A 99 -6.90 2.62 7.85
N PHE A 100 -6.00 2.36 6.91
CA PHE A 100 -4.63 1.93 7.25
C PHE A 100 -3.86 3.04 7.97
N LEU A 101 -4.00 4.29 7.53
CA LEU A 101 -3.40 5.44 8.23
C LEU A 101 -3.92 5.56 9.65
N LYS A 102 -5.22 5.39 9.85
CA LYS A 102 -5.80 5.40 11.20
C LYS A 102 -5.20 4.29 12.07
N ALA A 103 -5.07 3.09 11.53
CA ALA A 103 -4.44 1.97 12.25
C ALA A 103 -2.98 2.27 12.60
N CYS A 104 -2.22 2.90 11.70
CA CYS A 104 -0.85 3.34 11.97
C CYS A 104 -0.79 4.38 13.08
N ILE A 105 -1.67 5.37 13.05
CA ILE A 105 -1.74 6.41 14.10
C ILE A 105 -2.02 5.77 15.46
N GLU A 106 -2.98 4.86 15.54
CA GLU A 106 -3.32 4.14 16.76
C GLU A 106 -2.17 3.26 17.28
N ALA A 107 -1.38 2.70 16.37
CA ALA A 107 -0.22 1.88 16.69
C ALA A 107 1.07 2.68 16.92
N GLY A 108 1.06 3.99 16.66
CA GLY A 108 2.24 4.85 16.79
C GLY A 108 3.25 4.76 15.65
N THR A 109 2.89 4.16 14.51
CA THR A 109 3.72 4.13 13.30
C THR A 109 3.37 5.29 12.38
N GLN A 110 4.33 5.73 11.55
CA GLN A 110 4.20 6.99 10.80
C GLN A 110 4.53 6.83 9.31
N PRO A 111 3.62 6.26 8.51
CA PRO A 111 3.76 6.29 7.07
C PRO A 111 3.53 7.70 6.53
N ASP A 112 4.10 7.98 5.37
CA ASP A 112 3.79 9.18 4.60
C ASP A 112 2.59 8.92 3.71
N PHE A 113 1.78 9.94 3.45
CA PHE A 113 0.57 9.83 2.65
C PHE A 113 0.47 10.97 1.65
N PHE A 114 0.16 10.63 0.40
CA PHE A 114 -0.07 11.62 -0.64
C PHE A 114 -1.33 11.30 -1.44
N VAL A 115 -2.15 12.32 -1.64
CA VAL A 115 -3.41 12.23 -2.38
C VAL A 115 -3.32 13.01 -3.67
N TYR A 116 -3.76 12.40 -4.77
CA TYR A 116 -4.01 13.10 -6.02
C TYR A 116 -5.48 13.49 -6.10
N PRO A 117 -5.82 14.76 -5.87
CA PRO A 117 -7.20 15.22 -5.92
C PRO A 117 -7.80 15.02 -7.30
N GLY A 118 -9.02 14.51 -7.35
CA GLY A 118 -9.75 14.31 -8.60
C GLY A 118 -9.28 13.14 -9.46
N GLU A 119 -8.22 12.44 -9.09
CA GLU A 119 -7.65 11.38 -9.91
C GLU A 119 -8.24 10.00 -9.60
N PRO A 120 -8.41 9.16 -10.65
CA PRO A 120 -8.88 7.78 -10.50
C PRO A 120 -7.76 6.82 -10.12
N HIS A 121 -8.02 5.51 -10.23
CA HIS A 121 -7.07 4.45 -9.92
C HIS A 121 -5.82 4.50 -10.80
N ASN A 122 -6.00 4.69 -12.11
CA ASN A 122 -4.91 4.82 -13.08
C ASN A 122 -4.74 6.26 -13.50
N MET A 123 -3.65 6.87 -13.12
CA MET A 123 -3.34 8.25 -13.46
C MET A 123 -2.65 8.33 -14.81
N ARG A 124 -3.01 9.34 -15.60
CA ARG A 124 -2.50 9.52 -16.96
C ARG A 124 -2.05 10.96 -17.18
N GLY A 125 -1.28 11.17 -18.25
CA GLY A 125 -0.83 12.47 -18.66
C GLY A 125 0.08 13.13 -17.65
N HIS A 126 -0.16 14.38 -17.35
CA HIS A 126 0.68 15.19 -16.46
C HIS A 126 0.75 14.63 -15.04
N GLN A 127 -0.36 14.12 -14.52
CA GLN A 127 -0.41 13.50 -13.20
C GLN A 127 0.47 12.24 -13.10
N SER A 128 0.55 11.47 -14.17
CA SER A 128 1.44 10.30 -14.23
C SER A 128 2.91 10.70 -14.14
N VAL A 129 3.31 11.77 -14.81
CA VAL A 129 4.68 12.31 -14.73
C VAL A 129 4.98 12.75 -13.30
N HIS A 130 4.11 13.53 -12.70
CA HIS A 130 4.26 13.97 -11.31
C HIS A 130 4.37 12.79 -10.35
N LEU A 131 3.54 11.75 -10.55
CA LEU A 131 3.56 10.54 -9.73
C LEU A 131 4.90 9.83 -9.80
N HIS A 132 5.45 9.62 -10.99
CA HIS A 132 6.74 8.94 -11.16
C HIS A 132 7.90 9.75 -10.58
N GLU A 133 7.88 11.06 -10.74
CA GLU A 133 8.86 11.95 -10.10
C GLU A 133 8.79 11.85 -8.58
N ARG A 134 7.59 11.82 -8.03
CA ARG A 134 7.38 11.68 -6.58
C ARG A 134 7.90 10.35 -6.05
N ILE A 135 7.63 9.24 -6.75
CA ILE A 135 8.13 7.91 -6.38
C ILE A 135 9.66 7.90 -6.40
N THR A 136 10.25 8.39 -7.48
CA THR A 136 11.72 8.46 -7.62
C THR A 136 12.33 9.28 -6.50
N GLN A 137 11.80 10.46 -6.24
CA GLN A 137 12.32 11.35 -5.20
C GLN A 137 12.27 10.71 -3.82
N TYR A 138 11.21 9.96 -3.51
CA TYR A 138 11.08 9.29 -2.23
C TYR A 138 12.18 8.25 -2.01
N PHE A 139 12.50 7.45 -3.05
CA PHE A 139 13.60 6.50 -2.98
C PHE A 139 14.95 7.20 -2.88
N GLU A 140 15.16 8.28 -3.63
CA GLU A 140 16.40 9.06 -3.54
C GLU A 140 16.61 9.68 -2.17
N ASP A 141 15.55 10.13 -1.53
CA ASP A 141 15.64 10.78 -0.21
C ASP A 141 15.93 9.77 0.90
N TYR A 142 15.37 8.57 0.85
CA TYR A 142 15.36 7.65 1.97
C TYR A 142 16.10 6.34 1.77
N LEU A 143 16.37 5.93 0.53
CA LEU A 143 17.08 4.68 0.24
C LEU A 143 18.58 4.94 0.04
N LYS A 144 19.26 5.26 1.14
CA LYS A 144 20.68 5.60 1.14
C LYS A 144 21.52 4.57 1.90
#